data_31a8954e9f489758776532217bdab641
#
_entry.id   31a8954e9f489758776532217bdab641
#
_cell.length_a   1.000
_cell.length_b   1.000
_cell.length_c   1.000
_cell.angle_alpha   90.00
_cell.angle_beta   90.00
_cell.angle_gamma   90.00
#
_symmetry.space_group_name_H-M   'P 1'
#
loop_
_entity.id
_entity.type
_entity.pdbx_description
1 polymer ?
#
loop_
_entity_poly.entity_id
_entity_poly.type
_entity_poly.pdbx_seq_one_letter_code
_entity_poly.pdbx_strand_id
1 'polypeptide(L)'
;MSPSSQAIQLRTKKLGLLILDARLAANKNLKEVADAIGVSTRTLGEIESGNKAISLPELEALAFALNMPLEHFWGNKAKSVEDEAKALPPTTQYIEIRQRIIATALRLARSKTEISLHSLTEKTGVSESQLKRYESGEVPIPLPALEQIAVSLDLSIENFMVGHGKVGDWRFQQEIMQQFAELPFEMQQFVCKPINRPYLELAMRLSDLPVDRLRTVAEGLLEITY
;
A
#
# COMPACT_ATOMS: atom_id res chain seq x y z
N MET A 1 -30.65 26.18 -24.14
CA MET A 1 -29.36 26.23 -23.39
C MET A 1 -28.23 26.07 -24.41
N SER A 2 -27.16 26.84 -24.28
CA SER A 2 -26.01 26.72 -25.19
C SER A 2 -25.26 25.39 -24.93
N PRO A 3 -24.58 24.80 -25.94
CA PRO A 3 -23.80 23.58 -25.77
C PRO A 3 -22.76 23.66 -24.63
N SER A 4 -22.17 24.83 -24.41
CA SER A 4 -21.21 25.10 -23.32
C SER A 4 -21.88 25.05 -21.94
N SER A 5 -23.13 25.51 -21.79
CA SER A 5 -23.88 25.43 -20.54
C SER A 5 -24.21 23.99 -20.14
N GLN A 6 -24.55 23.14 -21.10
CA GLN A 6 -24.80 21.70 -20.86
C GLN A 6 -23.53 20.97 -20.44
N ALA A 7 -22.40 21.27 -21.07
CA ALA A 7 -21.09 20.68 -20.72
C ALA A 7 -20.68 21.05 -19.28
N ILE A 8 -20.86 22.31 -18.87
CA ILE A 8 -20.59 22.77 -17.50
C ILE A 8 -21.49 22.04 -16.50
N GLN A 9 -22.79 21.94 -16.77
CA GLN A 9 -23.71 21.20 -15.88
C GLN A 9 -23.35 19.74 -15.73
N LEU A 10 -23.02 19.06 -16.84
CA LEU A 10 -22.61 17.68 -16.82
C LEU A 10 -21.32 17.51 -16.00
N ARG A 11 -20.36 18.41 -16.18
CA ARG A 11 -19.10 18.41 -15.42
C ARG A 11 -19.34 18.64 -13.94
N THR A 12 -20.22 19.58 -13.57
CA THR A 12 -20.58 19.84 -12.17
C THR A 12 -21.22 18.62 -11.51
N LYS A 13 -22.14 17.94 -12.19
CA LYS A 13 -22.73 16.68 -11.67
C LYS A 13 -21.69 15.58 -11.48
N LYS A 14 -20.82 15.39 -12.46
CA LYS A 14 -19.76 14.39 -12.39
C LYS A 14 -18.82 14.68 -11.23
N LEU A 15 -18.38 15.93 -11.07
CA LEU A 15 -17.51 16.35 -9.98
C LEU A 15 -18.18 16.13 -8.62
N GLY A 16 -19.47 16.46 -8.49
CA GLY A 16 -20.24 16.20 -7.27
C GLY A 16 -20.27 14.73 -6.89
N LEU A 17 -20.47 13.83 -7.85
CA LEU A 17 -20.43 12.38 -7.61
C LEU A 17 -19.04 11.89 -7.16
N LEU A 18 -17.96 12.42 -7.75
CA LEU A 18 -16.60 12.06 -7.35
C LEU A 18 -16.28 12.56 -5.93
N ILE A 19 -16.79 13.73 -5.54
CA ILE A 19 -16.67 14.30 -4.19
C ILE A 19 -17.42 13.42 -3.18
N LEU A 20 -18.66 13.07 -3.47
CA LEU A 20 -19.47 12.17 -2.64
C LEU A 20 -18.77 10.82 -2.43
N ASP A 21 -18.31 10.21 -3.52
CA ASP A 21 -17.62 8.92 -3.49
C ASP A 21 -16.33 9.00 -2.65
N ALA A 22 -15.50 10.02 -2.85
CA ALA A 22 -14.28 10.26 -2.09
C ALA A 22 -14.55 10.43 -0.58
N ARG A 23 -15.61 11.18 -0.22
CA ARG A 23 -16.02 11.35 1.17
C ARG A 23 -16.45 10.04 1.82
N LEU A 24 -17.26 9.25 1.13
CA LEU A 24 -17.70 7.94 1.61
C LEU A 24 -16.55 6.96 1.75
N ALA A 25 -15.62 6.92 0.79
CA ALA A 25 -14.41 6.11 0.85
C ALA A 25 -13.49 6.52 2.02
N ALA A 26 -13.44 7.81 2.36
CA ALA A 26 -12.72 8.31 3.54
C ALA A 26 -13.46 8.08 4.86
N ASN A 27 -14.65 7.46 4.86
CA ASN A 27 -15.52 7.27 6.04
C ASN A 27 -15.82 8.57 6.80
N LYS A 28 -15.91 9.71 6.07
CA LYS A 28 -16.21 11.01 6.65
C LYS A 28 -17.69 11.33 6.51
N ASN A 29 -18.29 11.91 7.56
CA ASN A 29 -19.65 12.43 7.47
C ASN A 29 -19.68 13.80 6.80
N LEU A 30 -20.89 14.22 6.36
CA LEU A 30 -21.08 15.47 5.62
C LEU A 30 -20.66 16.70 6.44
N LYS A 31 -20.89 16.67 7.76
CA LYS A 31 -20.57 17.77 8.65
C LYS A 31 -19.06 17.96 8.82
N GLU A 32 -18.34 16.87 9.05
CA GLU A 32 -16.88 16.91 9.20
C GLU A 32 -16.18 17.53 7.99
N VAL A 33 -16.62 17.16 6.79
CA VAL A 33 -16.01 17.70 5.57
C VAL A 33 -16.43 19.14 5.31
N ALA A 34 -17.70 19.48 5.56
CA ALA A 34 -18.20 20.85 5.43
C ALA A 34 -17.45 21.81 6.36
N ASP A 35 -17.27 21.42 7.63
CA ASP A 35 -16.52 22.20 8.63
C ASP A 35 -15.04 22.34 8.21
N ALA A 36 -14.43 21.29 7.67
CA ALA A 36 -13.02 21.30 7.24
C ALA A 36 -12.75 22.27 6.07
N ILE A 37 -13.72 22.47 5.17
CA ILE A 37 -13.58 23.39 4.03
C ILE A 37 -14.30 24.73 4.25
N GLY A 38 -14.85 24.96 5.44
CA GLY A 38 -15.46 26.23 5.82
C GLY A 38 -16.80 26.53 5.14
N VAL A 39 -17.57 25.50 4.72
CA VAL A 39 -18.91 25.66 4.13
C VAL A 39 -20.00 25.05 5.02
N SER A 40 -21.26 25.39 4.76
CA SER A 40 -22.38 24.75 5.43
C SER A 40 -22.58 23.30 4.90
N THR A 41 -23.11 22.41 5.75
CA THR A 41 -23.52 21.05 5.33
C THR A 41 -24.49 21.06 4.16
N ARG A 42 -25.39 22.06 4.11
CA ARG A 42 -26.30 22.27 2.99
C ARG A 42 -25.52 22.55 1.70
N THR A 43 -24.55 23.47 1.77
CA THR A 43 -23.70 23.82 0.62
C THR A 43 -22.93 22.62 0.10
N LEU A 44 -22.31 21.82 1.00
CA LEU A 44 -21.59 20.61 0.58
C LEU A 44 -22.56 19.59 -0.04
N GLY A 45 -23.75 19.40 0.52
CA GLY A 45 -24.78 18.54 -0.08
C GLY A 45 -25.24 18.99 -1.47
N GLU A 46 -25.33 20.30 -1.71
CA GLU A 46 -25.62 20.86 -3.04
C GLU A 46 -24.46 20.65 -4.03
N ILE A 47 -23.22 20.70 -3.54
CA ILE A 47 -22.03 20.38 -4.34
C ILE A 47 -22.01 18.88 -4.71
N GLU A 48 -22.19 17.97 -3.73
CA GLU A 48 -22.21 16.52 -3.95
C GLU A 48 -23.34 16.08 -4.90
N SER A 49 -24.49 16.73 -4.82
CA SER A 49 -25.61 16.46 -5.76
C SER A 49 -25.43 17.10 -7.14
N GLY A 50 -24.36 17.88 -7.33
CA GLY A 50 -24.08 18.58 -8.59
C GLY A 50 -25.02 19.75 -8.90
N ASN A 51 -25.68 20.27 -7.88
CA ASN A 51 -26.57 21.47 -8.00
C ASN A 51 -25.79 22.78 -7.81
N LYS A 52 -24.60 22.70 -7.21
CA LYS A 52 -23.66 23.80 -7.01
C LYS A 52 -22.28 23.43 -7.47
N ALA A 53 -21.62 24.30 -8.21
CA ALA A 53 -20.21 24.09 -8.57
C ALA A 53 -19.32 24.46 -7.38
N ILE A 54 -18.24 23.67 -7.18
CA ILE A 54 -17.16 23.96 -6.23
C ILE A 54 -16.09 24.81 -6.92
N SER A 55 -15.50 25.75 -6.20
CA SER A 55 -14.31 26.48 -6.68
C SER A 55 -13.03 25.65 -6.53
N LEU A 56 -11.97 26.01 -7.25
CA LEU A 56 -10.69 25.30 -7.14
C LEU A 56 -10.11 25.36 -5.72
N PRO A 57 -10.06 26.51 -5.01
CA PRO A 57 -9.56 26.54 -3.63
C PRO A 57 -10.37 25.67 -2.65
N GLU A 58 -11.70 25.63 -2.80
CA GLU A 58 -12.55 24.75 -2.00
C GLU A 58 -12.27 23.27 -2.31
N LEU A 59 -12.02 22.92 -3.58
CA LEU A 59 -11.66 21.56 -3.98
C LEU A 59 -10.28 21.15 -3.47
N GLU A 60 -9.30 22.04 -3.46
CA GLU A 60 -7.97 21.81 -2.88
C GLU A 60 -8.06 21.54 -1.38
N ALA A 61 -8.83 22.35 -0.65
CA ALA A 61 -9.09 22.15 0.78
C ALA A 61 -9.81 20.80 1.05
N LEU A 62 -10.78 20.44 0.21
CA LEU A 62 -11.53 19.21 0.29
C LEU A 62 -10.61 18.00 0.00
N ALA A 63 -9.78 18.07 -1.03
CA ALA A 63 -8.81 17.04 -1.37
C ALA A 63 -7.84 16.78 -0.20
N PHE A 64 -7.34 17.85 0.42
CA PHE A 64 -6.51 17.75 1.61
C PHE A 64 -7.26 17.13 2.79
N ALA A 65 -8.49 17.57 3.09
CA ALA A 65 -9.30 17.05 4.19
C ALA A 65 -9.65 15.56 4.03
N LEU A 66 -9.77 15.07 2.79
CA LEU A 66 -10.06 13.68 2.44
C LEU A 66 -8.79 12.85 2.22
N ASN A 67 -7.60 13.45 2.29
CA ASN A 67 -6.32 12.83 1.92
C ASN A 67 -6.40 12.18 0.52
N MET A 68 -6.93 12.93 -0.45
CA MET A 68 -7.16 12.48 -1.82
C MET A 68 -6.35 13.32 -2.80
N PRO A 69 -5.63 12.73 -3.77
CA PRO A 69 -4.95 13.52 -4.79
C PRO A 69 -5.94 14.28 -5.65
N LEU A 70 -5.60 15.53 -6.01
CA LEU A 70 -6.46 16.39 -6.83
C LEU A 70 -6.81 15.78 -8.19
N GLU A 71 -5.89 15.00 -8.75
CA GLU A 71 -6.05 14.30 -10.03
C GLU A 71 -7.25 13.35 -10.02
N HIS A 72 -7.63 12.83 -8.86
CA HIS A 72 -8.82 11.99 -8.70
C HIS A 72 -10.08 12.70 -9.23
N PHE A 73 -10.21 13.99 -8.93
CA PHE A 73 -11.38 14.78 -9.31
C PHE A 73 -11.40 15.21 -10.79
N TRP A 74 -10.28 15.04 -11.50
CA TRP A 74 -10.19 15.20 -12.97
C TRP A 74 -10.54 13.91 -13.71
N GLY A 75 -10.44 12.77 -13.02
CA GLY A 75 -10.62 11.44 -13.57
C GLY A 75 -12.06 11.09 -13.92
N ASN A 76 -12.21 9.84 -14.36
CA ASN A 76 -13.50 9.22 -14.71
C ASN A 76 -13.83 8.03 -13.80
N LYS A 77 -12.94 7.69 -12.87
CA LYS A 77 -13.07 6.53 -11.98
C LYS A 77 -13.43 6.97 -10.58
N ALA A 78 -14.43 6.35 -9.99
CA ALA A 78 -14.77 6.49 -8.59
C ALA A 78 -13.78 5.69 -7.72
N LYS A 79 -13.51 6.15 -6.49
CA LYS A 79 -12.62 5.48 -5.56
C LYS A 79 -13.16 4.12 -5.12
N SER A 80 -14.48 4.03 -4.95
CA SER A 80 -15.18 2.77 -4.63
C SER A 80 -14.89 1.66 -5.63
N VAL A 81 -14.76 1.96 -6.93
CA VAL A 81 -14.42 0.98 -7.97
C VAL A 81 -12.98 0.47 -7.83
N GLU A 82 -12.05 1.34 -7.43
CA GLU A 82 -10.66 0.95 -7.15
C GLU A 82 -10.56 0.08 -5.90
N ASP A 83 -11.34 0.39 -4.87
CA ASP A 83 -11.35 -0.35 -3.61
C ASP A 83 -12.01 -1.73 -3.75
N GLU A 84 -13.07 -1.87 -4.56
CA GLU A 84 -13.64 -3.18 -4.91
C GLU A 84 -12.62 -4.08 -5.63
N ALA A 85 -11.82 -3.53 -6.53
CA ALA A 85 -10.75 -4.26 -7.19
C ALA A 85 -9.64 -4.72 -6.23
N LYS A 86 -9.47 -4.00 -5.10
CA LYS A 86 -8.53 -4.32 -4.02
C LYS A 86 -9.15 -5.16 -2.90
N ALA A 87 -10.47 -5.38 -2.91
CA ALA A 87 -11.14 -6.16 -1.88
C ALA A 87 -10.48 -7.54 -1.72
N LEU A 88 -10.25 -7.91 -0.46
CA LEU A 88 -9.76 -9.25 -0.12
C LEU A 88 -10.77 -10.31 -0.58
N PRO A 89 -10.31 -11.53 -0.95
CA PRO A 89 -11.19 -12.69 -1.00
C PRO A 89 -11.89 -12.86 0.36
N PRO A 90 -12.98 -13.65 0.45
CA PRO A 90 -13.71 -13.84 1.70
C PRO A 90 -12.76 -14.00 2.87
N THR A 91 -12.80 -13.07 3.82
CA THR A 91 -11.75 -12.89 4.85
C THR A 91 -11.46 -14.18 5.62
N THR A 92 -12.51 -14.96 5.93
CA THR A 92 -12.38 -16.24 6.63
C THR A 92 -11.54 -17.25 5.84
N GLN A 93 -11.84 -17.43 4.55
CA GLN A 93 -11.11 -18.35 3.68
C GLN A 93 -9.65 -17.94 3.52
N TYR A 94 -9.38 -16.65 3.38
CA TYR A 94 -8.02 -16.12 3.30
C TYR A 94 -7.24 -16.43 4.58
N ILE A 95 -7.82 -16.17 5.75
CA ILE A 95 -7.19 -16.44 7.04
C ILE A 95 -6.89 -17.92 7.23
N GLU A 96 -7.83 -18.81 6.91
CA GLU A 96 -7.64 -20.27 7.00
C GLU A 96 -6.49 -20.77 6.11
N ILE A 97 -6.44 -20.29 4.86
CA ILE A 97 -5.35 -20.65 3.95
C ILE A 97 -4.02 -20.15 4.48
N ARG A 98 -3.96 -18.90 4.96
CA ARG A 98 -2.75 -18.32 5.53
C ARG A 98 -2.27 -19.08 6.77
N GLN A 99 -3.17 -19.50 7.64
CA GLN A 99 -2.83 -20.33 8.81
C GLN A 99 -2.15 -21.63 8.41
N ARG A 100 -2.69 -22.34 7.41
CA ARG A 100 -2.09 -23.60 6.91
C ARG A 100 -0.72 -23.37 6.29
N ILE A 101 -0.53 -22.27 5.57
CA ILE A 101 0.77 -21.89 4.99
C ILE A 101 1.78 -21.64 6.11
N ILE A 102 1.43 -20.85 7.13
CA ILE A 102 2.31 -20.55 8.27
C ILE A 102 2.63 -21.83 9.05
N ALA A 103 1.65 -22.67 9.33
CA ALA A 103 1.84 -23.96 10.00
C ALA A 103 2.84 -24.86 9.24
N THR A 104 2.67 -24.94 7.90
CA THR A 104 3.56 -25.72 7.03
C THR A 104 4.97 -25.14 7.01
N ALA A 105 5.10 -23.82 6.91
CA ALA A 105 6.38 -23.12 6.92
C ALA A 105 7.12 -23.33 8.26
N LEU A 106 6.38 -23.23 9.38
CA LEU A 106 6.92 -23.47 10.71
C LEU A 106 7.47 -24.89 10.85
N ARG A 107 6.66 -25.91 10.47
CA ARG A 107 7.08 -27.31 10.51
C ARG A 107 8.32 -27.55 9.65
N LEU A 108 8.36 -26.96 8.44
CA LEU A 108 9.51 -27.10 7.53
C LEU A 108 10.76 -26.43 8.12
N ALA A 109 10.63 -25.24 8.70
CA ALA A 109 11.73 -24.53 9.35
C ALA A 109 12.31 -25.35 10.50
N ARG A 110 11.48 -25.86 11.40
CA ARG A 110 11.93 -26.73 12.50
C ARG A 110 12.61 -28.01 12.00
N SER A 111 12.06 -28.63 10.95
CA SER A 111 12.68 -29.84 10.38
C SER A 111 14.05 -29.57 9.78
N LYS A 112 14.27 -28.39 9.20
CA LYS A 112 15.58 -28.00 8.64
C LYS A 112 16.63 -27.70 9.71
N THR A 113 16.22 -27.20 10.86
CA THR A 113 17.11 -26.89 11.99
C THR A 113 17.34 -28.08 12.89
N GLU A 114 16.68 -29.23 12.63
CA GLU A 114 16.77 -30.46 13.43
C GLU A 114 16.39 -30.27 14.92
N ILE A 115 15.69 -29.16 15.25
CA ILE A 115 15.24 -28.85 16.61
C ILE A 115 14.04 -29.76 16.96
N SER A 116 14.13 -30.46 18.08
CA SER A 116 12.99 -31.26 18.58
C SER A 116 11.88 -30.38 19.15
N LEU A 117 10.66 -30.92 19.19
CA LEU A 117 9.53 -30.21 19.83
C LEU A 117 9.80 -29.98 21.32
N HIS A 118 10.47 -30.92 21.99
CA HIS A 118 10.86 -30.77 23.39
C HIS A 118 11.81 -29.58 23.59
N SER A 119 12.87 -29.48 22.79
CA SER A 119 13.77 -28.33 22.85
C SER A 119 13.10 -27.00 22.53
N LEU A 120 12.14 -27.02 21.60
CA LEU A 120 11.37 -25.83 21.27
C LEU A 120 10.43 -25.42 22.42
N THR A 121 9.85 -26.40 23.15
CA THR A 121 9.07 -26.15 24.36
C THR A 121 9.93 -25.50 25.45
N GLU A 122 11.14 -25.97 25.68
CA GLU A 122 12.06 -25.39 26.67
C GLU A 122 12.42 -23.94 26.34
N LYS A 123 12.63 -23.63 25.06
CA LYS A 123 13.00 -22.27 24.61
C LYS A 123 11.83 -21.28 24.61
N THR A 124 10.63 -21.75 24.29
CA THR A 124 9.47 -20.87 24.06
C THR A 124 8.44 -20.90 25.19
N GLY A 125 8.48 -21.91 26.06
CA GLY A 125 7.44 -22.15 27.08
C GLY A 125 6.12 -22.66 26.48
N VAL A 126 6.01 -22.85 25.16
CA VAL A 126 4.80 -23.42 24.52
C VAL A 126 4.84 -24.94 24.63
N SER A 127 3.77 -25.56 25.13
CA SER A 127 3.75 -27.02 25.30
C SER A 127 3.89 -27.79 23.99
N GLU A 128 4.48 -28.98 24.02
CA GLU A 128 4.60 -29.82 22.83
C GLU A 128 3.27 -30.11 22.14
N SER A 129 2.21 -30.32 22.93
CA SER A 129 0.86 -30.54 22.42
C SER A 129 0.39 -29.33 21.62
N GLN A 130 0.64 -28.11 22.12
CA GLN A 130 0.27 -26.89 21.43
C GLN A 130 1.11 -26.65 20.18
N LEU A 131 2.42 -26.91 20.23
CA LEU A 131 3.31 -26.83 19.06
C LEU A 131 2.85 -27.79 17.96
N LYS A 132 2.48 -29.02 18.28
CA LYS A 132 1.92 -29.99 17.31
C LYS A 132 0.65 -29.45 16.65
N ARG A 133 -0.25 -28.84 17.41
CA ARG A 133 -1.49 -28.22 16.89
C ARG A 133 -1.20 -27.00 16.02
N TYR A 134 -0.16 -26.23 16.32
CA TYR A 134 0.29 -25.14 15.48
C TYR A 134 0.85 -25.66 14.15
N GLU A 135 1.72 -26.66 14.19
CA GLU A 135 2.33 -27.25 13.00
C GLU A 135 1.34 -28.05 12.12
N SER A 136 0.26 -28.56 12.69
CA SER A 136 -0.83 -29.20 11.94
C SER A 136 -1.82 -28.18 11.33
N GLY A 137 -1.77 -26.93 11.78
CA GLY A 137 -2.72 -25.88 11.35
C GLY A 137 -4.12 -26.03 11.96
N GLU A 138 -4.27 -26.85 13.02
CA GLU A 138 -5.54 -27.04 13.73
C GLU A 138 -5.98 -25.77 14.47
N VAL A 139 -5.02 -25.00 14.95
CA VAL A 139 -5.27 -23.77 15.69
C VAL A 139 -4.40 -22.64 15.17
N PRO A 140 -4.91 -21.40 15.17
CA PRO A 140 -4.12 -20.24 14.81
C PRO A 140 -2.97 -20.03 15.79
N ILE A 141 -1.83 -19.61 15.27
CA ILE A 141 -0.66 -19.28 16.09
C ILE A 141 -0.79 -17.80 16.49
N PRO A 142 -0.90 -17.46 17.78
CA PRO A 142 -0.84 -16.08 18.22
C PRO A 142 0.48 -15.44 17.80
N LEU A 143 0.44 -14.18 17.34
CA LEU A 143 1.64 -13.49 16.84
C LEU A 143 2.81 -13.52 17.84
N PRO A 144 2.64 -13.21 19.16
CA PRO A 144 3.76 -13.28 20.10
C PRO A 144 4.37 -14.67 20.23
N ALA A 145 3.55 -15.73 20.11
CA ALA A 145 4.06 -17.11 20.14
C ALA A 145 4.83 -17.43 18.85
N LEU A 146 4.35 -16.97 17.69
CA LEU A 146 5.04 -17.16 16.42
C LEU A 146 6.40 -16.43 16.40
N GLU A 147 6.48 -15.21 16.95
CA GLU A 147 7.73 -14.46 17.10
C GLU A 147 8.76 -15.21 17.96
N GLN A 148 8.35 -15.71 19.12
CA GLN A 148 9.24 -16.49 20.00
C GLN A 148 9.73 -17.79 19.34
N ILE A 149 8.83 -18.48 18.65
CA ILE A 149 9.16 -19.70 17.92
C ILE A 149 10.13 -19.39 16.77
N ALA A 150 9.88 -18.32 16.01
CA ALA A 150 10.73 -17.88 14.92
C ALA A 150 12.16 -17.61 15.42
N VAL A 151 12.31 -16.79 16.45
CA VAL A 151 13.62 -16.49 17.07
C VAL A 151 14.31 -17.78 17.55
N SER A 152 13.57 -18.74 18.12
CA SER A 152 14.12 -20.01 18.59
C SER A 152 14.63 -20.91 17.45
N LEU A 153 14.17 -20.65 16.21
CA LEU A 153 14.57 -21.33 14.97
C LEU A 153 15.57 -20.50 14.15
N ASP A 154 16.10 -19.40 14.70
CA ASP A 154 16.99 -18.46 14.00
C ASP A 154 16.34 -17.84 12.75
N LEU A 155 15.04 -17.54 12.87
CA LEU A 155 14.23 -16.92 11.83
C LEU A 155 13.66 -15.60 12.33
N SER A 156 13.32 -14.73 11.39
CA SER A 156 12.55 -13.52 11.66
C SER A 156 11.06 -13.72 11.32
N ILE A 157 10.20 -12.85 11.81
CA ILE A 157 8.77 -12.89 11.51
C ILE A 157 8.49 -12.67 10.03
N GLU A 158 9.35 -11.95 9.33
CA GLU A 158 9.27 -11.67 7.89
C GLU A 158 9.26 -12.96 7.07
N ASN A 159 9.92 -14.02 7.53
CA ASN A 159 9.93 -15.33 6.86
C ASN A 159 8.53 -15.97 6.78
N PHE A 160 7.61 -15.53 7.64
CA PHE A 160 6.22 -16.00 7.68
C PHE A 160 5.23 -15.02 7.04
N MET A 161 5.69 -13.83 6.66
CA MET A 161 4.84 -12.82 6.02
C MET A 161 4.42 -13.25 4.61
N VAL A 162 3.29 -12.72 4.15
CA VAL A 162 2.82 -12.97 2.80
C VAL A 162 3.68 -12.21 1.78
N GLY A 163 4.25 -12.96 0.81
CA GLY A 163 5.07 -12.37 -0.27
C GLY A 163 4.32 -12.15 -1.58
N HIS A 164 3.15 -12.82 -1.78
CA HIS A 164 2.45 -12.81 -3.06
C HIS A 164 0.94 -12.64 -2.88
N GLY A 165 0.26 -12.24 -3.96
CA GLY A 165 -1.18 -11.97 -3.96
C GLY A 165 -1.52 -10.61 -3.40
N LYS A 166 -2.81 -10.25 -3.37
CA LYS A 166 -3.30 -8.89 -3.05
C LYS A 166 -2.71 -8.29 -1.77
N VAL A 167 -2.59 -9.07 -0.70
CA VAL A 167 -2.01 -8.60 0.57
C VAL A 167 -0.49 -8.45 0.47
N GLY A 168 0.19 -9.38 -0.20
CA GLY A 168 1.62 -9.30 -0.44
C GLY A 168 1.98 -8.10 -1.30
N ASP A 169 1.25 -7.89 -2.39
CA ASP A 169 1.44 -6.76 -3.29
C ASP A 169 1.19 -5.43 -2.57
N TRP A 170 0.12 -5.36 -1.74
CA TRP A 170 -0.16 -4.20 -0.91
C TRP A 170 0.99 -3.93 0.09
N ARG A 171 1.46 -4.96 0.80
CA ARG A 171 2.58 -4.83 1.75
C ARG A 171 3.84 -4.32 1.05
N PHE A 172 4.17 -4.89 -0.09
CA PHE A 172 5.32 -4.47 -0.89
C PHE A 172 5.21 -3.02 -1.35
N GLN A 173 4.02 -2.58 -1.78
CA GLN A 173 3.78 -1.18 -2.13
C GLN A 173 3.96 -0.24 -0.92
N GLN A 174 3.48 -0.63 0.28
CA GLN A 174 3.68 0.16 1.49
C GLN A 174 5.16 0.30 1.84
N GLU A 175 5.92 -0.78 1.73
CA GLU A 175 7.36 -0.80 1.98
C GLU A 175 8.12 0.11 1.00
N ILE A 176 7.82 0.03 -0.29
CA ILE A 176 8.38 0.94 -1.31
C ILE A 176 8.06 2.39 -0.99
N MET A 177 6.81 2.70 -0.65
CA MET A 177 6.39 4.07 -0.31
C MET A 177 7.12 4.60 0.92
N GLN A 178 7.33 3.76 1.93
CA GLN A 178 8.09 4.13 3.11
C GLN A 178 9.55 4.41 2.76
N GLN A 179 10.20 3.51 2.04
CA GLN A 179 11.60 3.70 1.59
C GLN A 179 11.74 4.93 0.70
N PHE A 180 10.77 5.19 -0.18
CA PHE A 180 10.75 6.41 -0.98
C PHE A 180 10.64 7.67 -0.12
N ALA A 181 9.82 7.65 0.93
CA ALA A 181 9.67 8.78 1.84
C ALA A 181 10.95 9.07 2.66
N GLU A 182 11.81 8.08 2.86
CA GLU A 182 13.11 8.21 3.54
C GLU A 182 14.20 8.82 2.63
N LEU A 183 13.98 8.85 1.31
CA LEU A 183 14.94 9.50 0.40
C LEU A 183 15.01 11.01 0.65
N PRO A 184 16.19 11.64 0.45
CA PRO A 184 16.30 13.09 0.45
C PRO A 184 15.30 13.73 -0.51
N PHE A 185 14.72 14.87 -0.13
CA PHE A 185 13.67 15.54 -0.90
C PHE A 185 14.07 15.81 -2.35
N GLU A 186 15.32 16.16 -2.61
CA GLU A 186 15.86 16.37 -3.97
C GLU A 186 15.81 15.08 -4.81
N MET A 187 16.11 13.93 -4.19
CA MET A 187 16.02 12.63 -4.87
C MET A 187 14.57 12.26 -5.16
N GLN A 188 13.65 12.48 -4.21
CA GLN A 188 12.21 12.29 -4.46
C GLN A 188 11.73 13.14 -5.62
N GLN A 189 12.09 14.42 -5.65
CA GLN A 189 11.75 15.32 -6.77
C GLN A 189 12.36 14.86 -8.10
N PHE A 190 13.61 14.38 -8.08
CA PHE A 190 14.26 13.88 -9.27
C PHE A 190 13.53 12.66 -9.84
N VAL A 191 13.25 11.67 -9.00
CA VAL A 191 12.56 10.43 -9.39
C VAL A 191 11.15 10.71 -9.91
N CYS A 192 10.42 11.65 -9.34
CA CYS A 192 9.05 11.98 -9.73
C CYS A 192 8.93 12.78 -11.03
N LYS A 193 10.02 13.37 -11.56
CA LYS A 193 9.96 14.14 -12.81
C LYS A 193 9.95 13.20 -14.02
N PRO A 194 8.93 13.23 -14.89
CA PRO A 194 8.86 12.34 -16.06
C PRO A 194 10.05 12.46 -17.00
N ILE A 195 10.64 13.66 -17.11
CA ILE A 195 11.85 13.91 -17.96
C ILE A 195 13.08 13.12 -17.49
N ASN A 196 13.12 12.70 -16.21
CA ASN A 196 14.25 11.98 -15.65
C ASN A 196 14.14 10.45 -15.82
N ARG A 197 13.05 9.96 -16.39
CA ARG A 197 12.83 8.52 -16.60
C ARG A 197 13.98 7.84 -17.36
N PRO A 198 14.55 8.41 -18.44
CA PRO A 198 15.67 7.77 -19.12
C PRO A 198 16.92 7.60 -18.24
N TYR A 199 17.17 8.55 -17.32
CA TYR A 199 18.28 8.44 -16.37
C TYR A 199 18.07 7.34 -15.34
N LEU A 200 16.84 7.15 -14.87
CA LEU A 200 16.47 6.04 -13.97
C LEU A 200 16.62 4.70 -14.67
N GLU A 201 16.15 4.59 -15.92
CA GLU A 201 16.31 3.37 -16.74
C GLU A 201 17.79 3.06 -16.99
N LEU A 202 18.63 4.08 -17.20
CA LEU A 202 20.08 3.91 -17.32
C LEU A 202 20.70 3.43 -16.00
N ALA A 203 20.32 4.05 -14.86
CA ALA A 203 20.80 3.64 -13.55
C ALA A 203 20.44 2.17 -13.24
N MET A 204 19.23 1.73 -13.56
CA MET A 204 18.83 0.32 -13.43
C MET A 204 19.73 -0.61 -14.26
N ARG A 205 20.00 -0.27 -15.51
CA ARG A 205 20.92 -1.06 -16.37
C ARG A 205 22.35 -1.10 -15.84
N LEU A 206 22.80 0.03 -15.26
CA LEU A 206 24.14 0.09 -14.66
C LEU A 206 24.23 -0.77 -13.39
N SER A 207 23.16 -0.83 -12.58
CA SER A 207 23.14 -1.67 -11.37
C SER A 207 23.23 -3.18 -11.66
N ASP A 208 22.84 -3.60 -12.86
CA ASP A 208 22.90 -5.01 -13.30
C ASP A 208 24.30 -5.39 -13.87
N LEU A 209 25.20 -4.42 -14.02
CA LEU A 209 26.53 -4.67 -14.58
C LEU A 209 27.50 -5.25 -13.54
N PRO A 210 28.38 -6.19 -13.94
CA PRO A 210 29.51 -6.61 -13.12
C PRO A 210 30.42 -5.42 -12.76
N VAL A 211 31.02 -5.47 -11.57
CA VAL A 211 31.85 -4.38 -11.01
C VAL A 211 32.93 -3.91 -11.96
N ASP A 212 33.57 -4.85 -12.69
CA ASP A 212 34.63 -4.52 -13.66
C ASP A 212 34.13 -3.67 -14.83
N ARG A 213 32.94 -3.96 -15.33
CA ARG A 213 32.29 -3.15 -16.37
C ARG A 213 31.83 -1.80 -15.88
N LEU A 214 31.32 -1.71 -14.64
CA LEU A 214 31.00 -0.43 -14.01
C LEU A 214 32.24 0.47 -13.91
N ARG A 215 33.37 -0.10 -13.52
CA ARG A 215 34.66 0.65 -13.48
C ARG A 215 35.03 1.23 -14.83
N THR A 216 34.97 0.43 -15.89
CA THR A 216 35.28 0.88 -17.27
C THR A 216 34.35 2.02 -17.71
N VAL A 217 33.05 1.95 -17.40
CA VAL A 217 32.11 3.02 -17.70
C VAL A 217 32.44 4.30 -16.92
N ALA A 218 32.77 4.16 -15.61
CA ALA A 218 33.17 5.30 -14.79
C ALA A 218 34.47 5.98 -15.28
N GLU A 219 35.47 5.19 -15.66
CA GLU A 219 36.73 5.70 -16.25
C GLU A 219 36.45 6.46 -17.53
N GLY A 220 35.61 5.91 -18.45
CA GLY A 220 35.24 6.60 -19.69
C GLY A 220 34.45 7.89 -19.47
N LEU A 221 33.61 7.97 -18.42
CA LEU A 221 32.90 9.21 -18.06
C LEU A 221 33.85 10.28 -17.51
N LEU A 222 34.87 9.89 -16.75
CA LEU A 222 35.89 10.81 -16.24
C LEU A 222 36.75 11.38 -17.36
N GLU A 223 37.11 10.59 -18.39
CA GLU A 223 37.87 11.06 -19.57
C GLU A 223 37.09 12.09 -20.42
N ILE A 224 35.76 12.06 -20.42
CA ILE A 224 34.93 13.03 -21.17
C ILE A 224 34.78 14.37 -20.40
N THR A 225 35.06 14.37 -19.10
CA THR A 225 34.85 15.55 -18.22
C THR A 225 36.10 16.41 -18.07
N TYR A 226 37.23 15.98 -18.62
CA TYR A 226 38.48 16.72 -18.74
C TYR A 226 38.81 17.03 -20.21
#